data_83fb86352c453b326836d89a85553752
#
_entry.id   83fb86352c453b326836d89a85553752
#
_cell.length_a   1.000
_cell.length_b   1.000
_cell.length_c   1.000
_cell.angle_alpha   90.00
_cell.angle_beta   90.00
_cell.angle_gamma   90.00
#
_symmetry.space_group_name_H-M   'P 1'
#
loop_
_entity.id
_entity.type
_entity.pdbx_description
1 polymer ?
#
loop_
_entity_poly.entity_id
_entity_poly.type
_entity_poly.pdbx_seq_one_letter_code
_entity_poly.pdbx_strand_id
1 'polypeptide(L)'
;MSAKKPTDSTDAASRPFVFSWHRFLLHASILSAGLLLGWLTWYFSNPPSVRFHETQADEYLTVAVTPHIEIALDSGSSIAVTDNQPIHMELFKGNVYFNINKNVMESIRVKIGDAFIEDVSSRFSIRMNKDGSRIVSVAEGRLKINVASGTYLVNALEQVDFDNIKISRHRLISKREVAPWATDRNNGF
;
A
#
# COMPACT_ATOMS: atom_id res chain seq x y z
N MET A 1 -95.54 -27.54 -19.67
CA MET A 1 -94.64 -26.50 -20.28
C MET A 1 -93.62 -26.10 -19.29
N SER A 2 -92.44 -26.41 -19.61
CA SER A 2 -91.28 -26.36 -18.74
C SER A 2 -90.67 -24.93 -18.71
N ALA A 3 -90.46 -24.36 -17.54
CA ALA A 3 -89.72 -23.11 -17.35
C ALA A 3 -88.34 -23.43 -16.79
N LYS A 4 -87.35 -23.10 -17.56
CA LYS A 4 -85.91 -23.33 -17.30
C LYS A 4 -85.40 -22.22 -16.39
N LYS A 5 -84.82 -22.62 -15.26
CA LYS A 5 -84.14 -21.77 -14.25
C LYS A 5 -82.76 -21.29 -14.79
N PRO A 6 -82.40 -20.06 -14.72
CA PRO A 6 -81.04 -19.61 -15.06
C PRO A 6 -80.05 -19.93 -13.90
N THR A 7 -78.96 -20.51 -14.29
CA THR A 7 -77.80 -20.77 -13.41
C THR A 7 -77.05 -19.47 -13.04
N ASP A 8 -76.98 -19.25 -11.77
CA ASP A 8 -76.18 -18.20 -11.15
C ASP A 8 -74.71 -18.55 -11.29
N SER A 9 -73.97 -17.75 -12.05
CA SER A 9 -72.52 -17.88 -12.20
C SER A 9 -71.87 -17.06 -11.11
N THR A 10 -71.32 -17.76 -10.13
CA THR A 10 -70.58 -17.21 -9.02
C THR A 10 -69.33 -16.50 -9.55
N ASP A 11 -69.38 -15.19 -9.53
CA ASP A 11 -68.22 -14.33 -9.75
C ASP A 11 -67.21 -14.52 -8.58
N ALA A 12 -66.17 -15.29 -8.87
CA ALA A 12 -64.98 -15.36 -7.99
C ALA A 12 -64.23 -14.06 -8.14
N ALA A 13 -64.59 -13.06 -7.33
CA ALA A 13 -63.90 -11.80 -7.24
C ALA A 13 -62.43 -12.06 -6.86
N SER A 14 -61.55 -11.96 -7.86
CA SER A 14 -60.09 -11.92 -7.65
C SER A 14 -59.74 -10.73 -6.79
N ARG A 15 -59.43 -10.99 -5.52
CA ARG A 15 -58.94 -9.94 -4.62
C ARG A 15 -57.64 -9.41 -5.16
N PRO A 16 -57.49 -8.10 -5.44
CA PRO A 16 -56.20 -7.57 -5.87
C PRO A 16 -55.14 -7.79 -4.77
N PHE A 17 -54.06 -8.43 -5.16
CA PHE A 17 -52.91 -8.61 -4.28
C PHE A 17 -52.28 -7.24 -4.03
N VAL A 18 -52.69 -6.60 -2.94
CA VAL A 18 -52.11 -5.30 -2.54
C VAL A 18 -50.74 -5.57 -1.96
N PHE A 19 -49.75 -5.43 -2.80
CA PHE A 19 -48.35 -5.53 -2.40
C PHE A 19 -48.03 -4.37 -1.47
N SER A 20 -47.79 -4.67 -0.19
CA SER A 20 -47.49 -3.66 0.82
C SER A 20 -46.04 -3.17 0.71
N TRP A 21 -45.80 -2.19 -0.15
CA TRP A 21 -44.48 -1.58 -0.37
C TRP A 21 -43.82 -1.10 0.92
N HIS A 22 -44.58 -0.66 1.90
CA HIS A 22 -44.09 -0.17 3.19
C HIS A 22 -43.40 -1.26 3.99
N ARG A 23 -43.93 -2.48 3.97
CA ARG A 23 -43.31 -3.64 4.65
C ARG A 23 -42.05 -4.08 3.95
N PHE A 24 -42.02 -4.05 2.62
CA PHE A 24 -40.85 -4.36 1.82
C PHE A 24 -39.71 -3.35 2.07
N LEU A 25 -40.03 -2.05 2.10
CA LEU A 25 -39.07 -1.00 2.37
C LEU A 25 -38.49 -1.10 3.79
N LEU A 26 -39.30 -1.43 4.80
CA LEU A 26 -38.84 -1.64 6.17
C LEU A 26 -37.87 -2.83 6.28
N HIS A 27 -38.17 -3.95 5.62
CA HIS A 27 -37.27 -5.10 5.65
C HIS A 27 -35.98 -4.85 4.86
N ALA A 28 -36.04 -4.18 3.74
CA ALA A 28 -34.87 -3.76 2.95
C ALA A 28 -33.96 -2.80 3.75
N SER A 29 -34.52 -1.86 4.51
CA SER A 29 -33.74 -0.94 5.33
C SER A 29 -33.06 -1.64 6.52
N ILE A 30 -33.71 -2.59 7.16
CA ILE A 30 -33.09 -3.39 8.24
C ILE A 30 -31.96 -4.24 7.72
N LEU A 31 -32.14 -4.90 6.56
CA LEU A 31 -31.10 -5.70 5.93
C LEU A 31 -29.89 -4.86 5.50
N SER A 32 -30.14 -3.68 4.90
CA SER A 32 -29.06 -2.77 4.52
C SER A 32 -28.30 -2.23 5.74
N ALA A 33 -28.99 -1.87 6.82
CA ALA A 33 -28.37 -1.44 8.07
C ALA A 33 -27.53 -2.57 8.70
N GLY A 34 -28.04 -3.80 8.69
CA GLY A 34 -27.31 -4.98 9.20
C GLY A 34 -26.02 -5.26 8.40
N LEU A 35 -26.10 -5.17 7.06
CA LEU A 35 -24.92 -5.34 6.18
C LEU A 35 -23.90 -4.23 6.41
N LEU A 36 -24.35 -3.00 6.59
CA LEU A 36 -23.50 -1.84 6.84
C LEU A 36 -22.79 -1.94 8.20
N LEU A 37 -23.51 -2.35 9.24
CA LEU A 37 -22.94 -2.61 10.56
C LEU A 37 -21.97 -3.79 10.52
N GLY A 38 -22.31 -4.87 9.82
CA GLY A 38 -21.43 -6.03 9.64
C GLY A 38 -20.14 -5.66 8.90
N TRP A 39 -20.26 -4.85 7.84
CA TRP A 39 -19.10 -4.34 7.11
C TRP A 39 -18.24 -3.40 7.97
N LEU A 40 -18.88 -2.52 8.74
CA LEU A 40 -18.19 -1.60 9.65
C LEU A 40 -17.42 -2.37 10.75
N THR A 41 -18.07 -3.37 11.38
CA THR A 41 -17.42 -4.19 12.40
C THR A 41 -16.27 -4.99 11.81
N TRP A 42 -16.43 -5.57 10.62
CA TRP A 42 -15.35 -6.27 9.93
C TRP A 42 -14.18 -5.33 9.62
N TYR A 43 -14.46 -4.13 9.11
CA TYR A 43 -13.45 -3.12 8.77
C TYR A 43 -12.64 -2.68 10.00
N PHE A 44 -13.31 -2.40 11.12
CA PHE A 44 -12.63 -2.00 12.37
C PHE A 44 -11.95 -3.17 13.11
N SER A 45 -12.37 -4.40 12.87
CA SER A 45 -11.78 -5.60 13.49
C SER A 45 -10.54 -6.12 12.76
N ASN A 46 -10.30 -5.65 11.53
CA ASN A 46 -9.13 -6.03 10.73
C ASN A 46 -8.28 -4.80 10.38
N PRO A 47 -7.65 -4.14 11.36
CA PRO A 47 -6.72 -3.07 11.06
C PRO A 47 -5.51 -3.65 10.30
N PRO A 48 -4.92 -2.89 9.38
CA PRO A 48 -3.71 -3.31 8.70
C PRO A 48 -2.61 -3.59 9.73
N SER A 49 -1.91 -4.71 9.56
CA SER A 49 -0.79 -5.03 10.44
C SER A 49 0.40 -4.13 10.11
N VAL A 50 0.99 -3.56 11.16
CA VAL A 50 2.21 -2.76 11.06
C VAL A 50 3.34 -3.51 11.76
N ARG A 51 4.39 -3.81 11.02
CA ARG A 51 5.60 -4.46 11.54
C ARG A 51 6.72 -3.44 11.63
N PHE A 52 7.31 -3.31 12.81
CA PHE A 52 8.47 -2.47 13.05
C PHE A 52 9.75 -3.29 12.98
N HIS A 53 10.73 -2.80 12.24
CA HIS A 53 12.06 -3.37 12.16
C HIS A 53 13.06 -2.31 12.58
N GLU A 54 13.90 -2.62 13.55
CA GLU A 54 14.93 -1.73 14.07
C GLU A 54 16.21 -2.49 14.26
N THR A 55 17.33 -1.89 13.93
CA THR A 55 18.69 -2.40 14.14
C THR A 55 19.42 -1.56 15.18
N GLN A 56 20.20 -2.23 16.02
CA GLN A 56 21.11 -1.56 16.97
C GLN A 56 22.42 -1.14 16.30
N ALA A 57 23.31 -0.50 17.07
CA ALA A 57 24.66 -0.24 16.60
C ALA A 57 25.37 -1.55 16.27
N ASP A 58 26.03 -1.60 15.12
CA ASP A 58 26.73 -2.78 14.58
C ASP A 58 25.83 -3.99 14.22
N GLU A 59 24.52 -3.81 14.26
CA GLU A 59 23.54 -4.81 13.83
C GLU A 59 23.09 -4.53 12.40
N TYR A 60 22.88 -5.62 11.62
CA TYR A 60 22.35 -5.58 10.26
C TYR A 60 21.22 -6.60 10.15
N LEU A 61 20.14 -6.20 9.50
CA LEU A 61 18.97 -7.04 9.39
C LEU A 61 18.48 -7.07 7.94
N THR A 62 18.32 -8.29 7.41
CA THR A 62 17.65 -8.50 6.13
C THR A 62 16.26 -9.08 6.39
N VAL A 63 15.23 -8.48 5.80
CA VAL A 63 13.83 -8.85 5.98
C VAL A 63 13.19 -9.09 4.62
N ALA A 64 12.64 -10.27 4.41
CA ALA A 64 11.74 -10.53 3.31
C ALA A 64 10.35 -9.99 3.68
N VAL A 65 9.97 -8.87 3.08
CA VAL A 65 8.64 -8.26 3.27
C VAL A 65 7.58 -9.09 2.57
N THR A 66 7.88 -9.49 1.32
CA THR A 66 7.12 -10.46 0.52
C THR A 66 8.13 -11.39 -0.18
N PRO A 67 7.68 -12.47 -0.86
CA PRO A 67 8.59 -13.29 -1.67
C PRO A 67 9.36 -12.52 -2.76
N HIS A 68 8.93 -11.29 -3.05
CA HIS A 68 9.45 -10.46 -4.14
C HIS A 68 10.07 -9.15 -3.69
N ILE A 69 9.92 -8.80 -2.42
CA ILE A 69 10.43 -7.57 -1.83
C ILE A 69 11.28 -7.91 -0.62
N GLU A 70 12.54 -7.61 -0.72
CA GLU A 70 13.51 -7.75 0.35
C GLU A 70 14.08 -6.38 0.72
N ILE A 71 14.23 -6.14 2.00
CA ILE A 71 14.87 -4.93 2.53
C ILE A 71 16.05 -5.32 3.41
N ALA A 72 17.15 -4.60 3.27
CA ALA A 72 18.29 -4.72 4.17
C ALA A 72 18.48 -3.42 4.94
N LEU A 73 18.49 -3.53 6.26
CA LEU A 73 18.70 -2.43 7.18
C LEU A 73 20.16 -2.37 7.62
N ASP A 74 20.76 -1.20 7.49
CA ASP A 74 22.08 -0.90 8.05
C ASP A 74 21.99 -0.67 9.56
N SER A 75 23.12 -0.61 10.23
CA SER A 75 23.26 -0.30 11.65
C SER A 75 22.50 0.97 12.05
N GLY A 76 21.74 0.89 13.14
CA GLY A 76 21.01 2.02 13.71
C GLY A 76 19.82 2.49 12.84
N SER A 77 19.25 1.62 12.00
CA SER A 77 18.12 1.95 11.14
C SER A 77 16.79 1.54 11.74
N SER A 78 15.71 2.23 11.38
CA SER A 78 14.35 1.91 11.84
C SER A 78 13.34 2.18 10.74
N ILE A 79 12.53 1.17 10.42
CA ILE A 79 11.48 1.20 9.39
C ILE A 79 10.22 0.51 9.87
N ALA A 80 9.07 1.08 9.57
CA ALA A 80 7.78 0.40 9.69
C ALA A 80 7.32 -0.10 8.32
N VAL A 81 6.73 -1.27 8.29
CA VAL A 81 6.15 -1.90 7.09
C VAL A 81 4.68 -2.21 7.38
N THR A 82 3.79 -1.77 6.51
CA THR A 82 2.36 -2.03 6.59
C THR A 82 1.92 -2.93 5.45
N ASP A 83 1.22 -4.01 5.77
CA ASP A 83 0.79 -5.05 4.80
C ASP A 83 -0.44 -4.59 3.97
N ASN A 84 -0.39 -3.40 3.39
CA ASN A 84 -1.41 -2.87 2.49
C ASN A 84 -0.94 -2.98 1.03
N GLN A 85 -1.88 -2.85 0.08
CA GLN A 85 -1.51 -2.66 -1.32
C GLN A 85 -1.94 -1.27 -1.79
N PRO A 86 -0.98 -0.43 -2.26
CA PRO A 86 0.47 -0.69 -2.32
C PRO A 86 1.08 -0.89 -0.93
N ILE A 87 2.21 -1.62 -0.84
CA ILE A 87 2.92 -1.81 0.42
C ILE A 87 3.46 -0.46 0.89
N HIS A 88 3.04 -0.05 2.07
CA HIS A 88 3.50 1.19 2.68
C HIS A 88 4.63 0.91 3.66
N MET A 89 5.68 1.68 3.53
CA MET A 89 6.81 1.67 4.45
C MET A 89 7.08 3.09 4.93
N GLU A 90 7.55 3.25 6.16
CA GLU A 90 7.97 4.53 6.70
C GLU A 90 9.36 4.40 7.32
N LEU A 91 10.32 5.11 6.73
CA LEU A 91 11.68 5.16 7.23
C LEU A 91 11.82 6.30 8.25
N PHE A 92 12.17 5.95 9.49
CA PHE A 92 12.34 6.91 10.58
C PHE A 92 13.78 7.38 10.74
N LYS A 93 14.76 6.48 10.55
CA LYS A 93 16.19 6.79 10.65
C LYS A 93 17.06 5.76 9.96
N GLY A 94 18.29 6.11 9.65
CA GLY A 94 19.34 5.20 9.18
C GLY A 94 19.35 4.98 7.68
N ASN A 95 19.82 3.81 7.26
CA ASN A 95 20.03 3.45 5.86
C ASN A 95 19.32 2.14 5.56
N VAL A 96 18.57 2.09 4.48
CA VAL A 96 17.87 0.88 4.02
C VAL A 96 18.12 0.67 2.54
N TYR A 97 18.43 -0.56 2.18
CA TYR A 97 18.51 -1.00 0.79
C TYR A 97 17.26 -1.81 0.45
N PHE A 98 16.68 -1.52 -0.71
CA PHE A 98 15.48 -2.15 -1.23
C PHE A 98 15.83 -2.96 -2.47
N ASN A 99 15.41 -4.22 -2.47
CA ASN A 99 15.53 -5.12 -3.61
C ASN A 99 14.13 -5.60 -3.99
N ILE A 100 13.59 -5.03 -5.09
CA ILE A 100 12.25 -5.33 -5.57
C ILE A 100 12.36 -6.08 -6.88
N ASN A 101 11.82 -7.30 -6.92
CA ASN A 101 11.91 -8.16 -8.09
C ASN A 101 11.05 -7.60 -9.26
N LYS A 102 11.64 -7.56 -10.45
CA LYS A 102 11.04 -7.00 -11.67
C LYS A 102 9.82 -7.77 -12.20
N ASN A 103 9.57 -8.97 -11.73
CA ASN A 103 8.54 -9.86 -12.28
C ASN A 103 7.18 -9.75 -11.61
N VAL A 104 6.97 -8.76 -10.74
CA VAL A 104 5.75 -8.64 -9.94
C VAL A 104 5.20 -7.22 -10.01
N MET A 105 3.89 -7.11 -10.13
CA MET A 105 3.16 -5.82 -10.12
C MET A 105 2.93 -5.28 -8.70
N GLU A 106 3.78 -5.64 -7.75
CA GLU A 106 3.71 -5.11 -6.39
C GLU A 106 4.36 -3.72 -6.37
N SER A 107 3.56 -2.70 -6.13
CA SER A 107 4.06 -1.34 -5.93
C SER A 107 4.34 -1.09 -4.47
N ILE A 108 5.42 -0.37 -4.19
CA ILE A 108 5.74 0.12 -2.86
C ILE A 108 5.64 1.63 -2.80
N ARG A 109 5.33 2.12 -1.62
CA ARG A 109 5.42 3.53 -1.26
C ARG A 109 6.21 3.67 0.02
N VAL A 110 7.36 4.33 -0.05
CA VAL A 110 8.21 4.61 1.10
C VAL A 110 8.05 6.07 1.50
N LYS A 111 7.56 6.30 2.71
CA LYS A 111 7.45 7.62 3.33
C LYS A 111 8.74 7.94 4.08
N ILE A 112 9.25 9.16 3.92
CA ILE A 112 10.46 9.65 4.57
C ILE A 112 10.21 11.11 4.99
N GLY A 113 9.74 11.31 6.22
CA GLY A 113 9.19 12.59 6.63
C GLY A 113 7.97 12.95 5.80
N ASP A 114 7.98 14.10 5.08
CA ASP A 114 6.89 14.53 4.20
C ASP A 114 7.10 14.12 2.73
N ALA A 115 8.24 13.51 2.40
CA ALA A 115 8.52 13.02 1.07
C ALA A 115 8.04 11.56 0.89
N PHE A 116 7.69 11.21 -0.35
CA PHE A 116 7.29 9.86 -0.73
C PHE A 116 8.12 9.37 -1.92
N ILE A 117 8.58 8.13 -1.82
CA ILE A 117 9.18 7.40 -2.93
C ILE A 117 8.21 6.33 -3.38
N GLU A 118 7.94 6.28 -4.67
CA GLU A 118 7.10 5.27 -5.31
C GLU A 118 7.93 4.44 -6.26
N ASP A 119 7.78 3.12 -6.19
CA ASP A 119 8.47 2.17 -7.05
C ASP A 119 7.63 0.93 -7.33
N VAL A 120 7.97 0.26 -8.42
CA VAL A 120 7.34 -1.00 -8.84
C VAL A 120 8.37 -2.11 -9.03
N SER A 121 9.62 -1.78 -9.42
CA SER A 121 10.62 -2.80 -9.71
C SER A 121 12.03 -2.20 -9.82
N SER A 122 12.64 -1.89 -8.70
CA SER A 122 13.97 -1.28 -8.64
C SER A 122 14.84 -1.87 -7.55
N ARG A 123 16.14 -1.62 -7.66
CA ARG A 123 17.11 -1.80 -6.59
C ARG A 123 17.70 -0.46 -6.22
N PHE A 124 17.52 -0.05 -4.99
CA PHE A 124 17.93 1.28 -4.53
C PHE A 124 18.21 1.31 -3.03
N SER A 125 18.93 2.32 -2.62
CA SER A 125 19.12 2.61 -1.19
C SER A 125 18.57 3.99 -0.84
N ILE A 126 18.11 4.09 0.40
CA ILE A 126 17.74 5.35 1.02
C ILE A 126 18.62 5.53 2.24
N ARG A 127 19.26 6.69 2.35
CA ARG A 127 20.03 7.10 3.52
C ARG A 127 19.40 8.35 4.12
N MET A 128 19.13 8.30 5.40
CA MET A 128 18.66 9.45 6.17
C MET A 128 19.80 9.94 7.07
N ASN A 129 20.26 11.14 6.83
CA ASN A 129 21.34 11.74 7.60
C ASN A 129 20.80 12.38 8.88
N LYS A 130 21.68 12.60 9.87
CA LYS A 130 21.32 13.22 11.16
C LYS A 130 20.88 14.67 11.03
N ASP A 131 21.30 15.37 9.97
CA ASP A 131 20.90 16.73 9.64
C ASP A 131 19.53 16.84 8.96
N GLY A 132 18.85 15.70 8.78
CA GLY A 132 17.55 15.61 8.12
C GLY A 132 17.62 15.55 6.60
N SER A 133 18.81 15.66 6.00
CA SER A 133 18.99 15.43 4.55
C SER A 133 18.84 13.95 4.22
N ARG A 134 18.37 13.67 3.01
CA ARG A 134 18.10 12.33 2.53
C ARG A 134 18.80 12.11 1.21
N ILE A 135 19.33 10.92 1.06
CA ILE A 135 20.04 10.49 -0.15
C ILE A 135 19.33 9.24 -0.70
N VAL A 136 18.93 9.28 -1.94
CA VAL A 136 18.45 8.13 -2.68
C VAL A 136 19.45 7.78 -3.76
N SER A 137 19.86 6.53 -3.83
CA SER A 137 20.80 6.01 -4.84
C SER A 137 20.18 4.81 -5.52
N VAL A 138 20.08 4.84 -6.85
CA VAL A 138 19.42 3.80 -7.66
C VAL A 138 20.47 2.92 -8.33
N ALA A 139 20.45 1.62 -8.04
CA ALA A 139 21.30 0.63 -8.72
C ALA A 139 20.67 0.15 -10.03
N GLU A 140 19.38 -0.11 -10.03
CA GLU A 140 18.62 -0.62 -11.17
C GLU A 140 17.18 -0.11 -11.13
N GLY A 141 16.59 0.10 -12.32
CA GLY A 141 15.20 0.54 -12.44
C GLY A 141 15.06 2.05 -12.45
N ARG A 142 13.92 2.52 -11.96
CA ARG A 142 13.58 3.94 -11.90
C ARG A 142 12.65 4.20 -10.74
N LEU A 143 12.93 5.26 -9.99
CA LEU A 143 12.13 5.73 -8.86
C LEU A 143 11.42 7.02 -9.18
N LYS A 144 10.30 7.23 -8.51
CA LYS A 144 9.56 8.48 -8.49
C LYS A 144 9.61 9.06 -7.09
N ILE A 145 10.22 10.22 -6.93
CA ILE A 145 10.33 10.95 -5.66
C ILE A 145 9.36 12.11 -5.68
N ASN A 146 8.47 12.16 -4.72
CA ASN A 146 7.51 13.24 -4.52
C ASN A 146 7.93 14.06 -3.30
N VAL A 147 8.25 15.32 -3.51
CA VAL A 147 8.55 16.32 -2.48
C VAL A 147 7.61 17.52 -2.66
N ALA A 148 7.62 18.48 -1.74
CA ALA A 148 6.71 19.63 -1.80
C ALA A 148 6.83 20.44 -3.09
N SER A 149 8.05 20.56 -3.67
CA SER A 149 8.28 21.29 -4.92
C SER A 149 7.84 20.54 -6.19
N GLY A 150 7.51 19.26 -6.10
CA GLY A 150 7.05 18.46 -7.25
C GLY A 150 7.53 17.03 -7.25
N THR A 151 7.35 16.39 -8.40
CA THR A 151 7.70 15.00 -8.65
C THR A 151 8.94 14.90 -9.53
N TYR A 152 9.88 14.05 -9.13
CA TYR A 152 11.14 13.83 -9.82
C TYR A 152 11.34 12.36 -10.14
N LEU A 153 11.87 12.06 -11.32
CA LEU A 153 12.28 10.72 -11.72
C LEU A 153 13.77 10.55 -11.51
N VAL A 154 14.16 9.46 -10.86
CA VAL A 154 15.57 9.08 -10.65
C VAL A 154 15.80 7.75 -11.33
N ASN A 155 16.75 7.71 -12.26
CA ASN A 155 17.04 6.53 -13.06
C ASN A 155 18.15 5.69 -12.44
N ALA A 156 18.38 4.52 -13.00
CA ALA A 156 19.51 3.68 -12.63
C ALA A 156 20.85 4.44 -12.73
N LEU A 157 21.73 4.20 -11.75
CA LEU A 157 23.04 4.82 -11.58
C LEU A 157 22.98 6.34 -11.31
N GLU A 158 21.85 6.81 -10.82
CA GLU A 158 21.70 8.18 -10.34
C GLU A 158 21.57 8.20 -8.81
N GLN A 159 22.10 9.26 -8.22
CA GLN A 159 21.93 9.60 -6.82
C GLN A 159 21.34 11.00 -6.71
N VAL A 160 20.41 11.15 -5.78
CA VAL A 160 19.72 12.40 -5.51
C VAL A 160 19.76 12.69 -4.02
N ASP A 161 20.20 13.88 -3.67
CA ASP A 161 20.13 14.42 -2.32
C ASP A 161 18.89 15.35 -2.27
N PHE A 162 18.05 15.19 -1.26
CA PHE A 162 16.80 15.96 -1.13
C PHE A 162 16.41 16.18 0.34
N ASP A 163 15.54 17.14 0.55
CA ASP A 163 14.84 17.39 1.80
C ASP A 163 13.32 17.29 1.61
N ASN A 164 12.51 17.72 2.56
CA ASN A 164 11.06 17.69 2.43
C ASN A 164 10.52 18.61 1.31
N ILE A 165 11.31 19.59 0.90
CA ILE A 165 10.86 20.67 0.00
C ILE A 165 11.33 20.42 -1.42
N LYS A 166 12.61 20.09 -1.63
CA LYS A 166 13.25 20.08 -2.94
C LYS A 166 14.38 19.07 -3.08
N ILE A 167 14.72 18.79 -4.33
CA ILE A 167 15.98 18.13 -4.70
C ILE A 167 17.11 19.18 -4.61
N SER A 168 18.17 18.87 -3.86
CA SER A 168 19.30 19.76 -3.66
C SER A 168 20.52 19.40 -4.50
N ARG A 169 20.69 18.12 -4.83
CA ARG A 169 21.79 17.63 -5.66
C ARG A 169 21.35 16.43 -6.49
N HIS A 170 21.87 16.33 -7.72
CA HIS A 170 21.73 15.17 -8.58
C HIS A 170 23.09 14.81 -9.18
N ARG A 171 23.51 13.56 -9.10
CA ARG A 171 24.79 13.10 -9.65
C ARG A 171 24.72 11.67 -10.17
N LEU A 172 25.62 11.32 -11.08
CA LEU A 172 25.83 9.95 -11.51
C LEU A 172 26.73 9.22 -10.51
N ILE A 173 26.45 7.95 -10.31
CA ILE A 173 27.19 7.07 -9.40
C ILE A 173 27.46 5.71 -10.05
N SER A 174 28.40 4.96 -9.49
CA SER A 174 28.58 3.55 -9.84
C SER A 174 27.63 2.65 -9.01
N LYS A 175 27.34 1.45 -9.53
CA LYS A 175 26.51 0.46 -8.82
C LYS A 175 27.03 0.12 -7.41
N ARG A 176 28.36 0.12 -7.22
CA ARG A 176 29.03 -0.16 -5.94
C ARG A 176 28.79 0.92 -4.89
N GLU A 177 28.48 2.15 -5.31
CA GLU A 177 28.22 3.29 -4.40
C GLU A 177 26.79 3.30 -3.86
N VAL A 178 25.88 2.50 -4.39
CA VAL A 178 24.48 2.51 -4.00
C VAL A 178 24.30 2.06 -2.55
N ALA A 179 24.87 0.91 -2.18
CA ALA A 179 24.85 0.39 -0.82
C ALA A 179 26.13 -0.41 -0.55
N PRO A 180 27.29 0.26 -0.40
CA PRO A 180 28.56 -0.44 -0.22
C PRO A 180 28.53 -1.40 0.99
N TRP A 181 27.87 -1.01 2.07
CA TRP A 181 27.70 -1.80 3.28
C TRP A 181 26.89 -3.09 3.08
N ALA A 182 25.94 -3.10 2.13
CA ALA A 182 25.14 -4.30 1.80
C ALA A 182 25.91 -5.24 0.83
N THR A 183 26.71 -4.67 -0.07
CA THR A 183 27.45 -5.43 -1.09
C THR A 183 28.63 -6.18 -0.50
N ASP A 184 29.34 -5.62 0.48
CA ASP A 184 30.54 -6.20 1.10
C ASP A 184 30.23 -7.44 1.97
N ARG A 185 28.97 -7.63 2.39
CA ARG A 185 28.57 -8.70 3.32
C ARG A 185 27.88 -9.88 2.68
N ASN A 186 27.18 -9.64 1.60
CA ASN A 186 26.53 -10.70 0.83
C ASN A 186 27.12 -10.73 -0.58
N ASN A 187 28.00 -11.70 -0.85
CA ASN A 187 28.49 -12.00 -2.20
C ASN A 187 27.34 -12.42 -3.16
N GLY A 188 26.12 -11.95 -2.96
CA GLY A 188 24.92 -12.44 -3.63
C GLY A 188 23.80 -11.47 -3.93
N PHE A 189 24.02 -10.13 -4.02
CA PHE A 189 23.00 -9.20 -4.58
C PHE A 189 23.35 -8.75 -5.99
#